data_f752d93d8a7d5191b9d9ee1e77146300
#
_entry.id   f752d93d8a7d5191b9d9ee1e77146300
#
_cell.length_a   1.000
_cell.length_b   1.000
_cell.length_c   1.000
_cell.angle_alpha   90.00
_cell.angle_beta   90.00
_cell.angle_gamma   90.00
#
_symmetry.space_group_name_H-M   'P 1'
#
loop_
_entity.id
_entity.type
_entity.pdbx_description
1 polymer ?
#
loop_
_entity_poly.entity_id
_entity_poly.type
_entity_poly.pdbx_seq_one_letter_code
_entity_poly.pdbx_strand_id
1 'polypeptide(L)'
;MNLNQLEYFCAAVECGSITKAAKKLFVTQPAISGAIRELEKEFSVTLFSHTRSKLSLSADGERFYERAERLLREVETAKMQLHDLGGSRQPVSVGIP
;
A
#
# COMPACT_ATOMS: atom_id res chain seq x y z
N MET A 1 0.77 10.37 -4.49
CA MET A 1 0.95 9.07 -3.84
C MET A 1 0.57 9.15 -2.38
N ASN A 2 -0.22 8.23 -1.91
CA ASN A 2 -0.57 8.18 -0.50
C ASN A 2 -0.52 6.72 -0.04
N LEU A 3 -0.68 6.52 1.27
CA LEU A 3 -0.55 5.18 1.84
C LEU A 3 -1.62 4.23 1.32
N ASN A 4 -2.83 4.72 1.12
CA ASN A 4 -3.89 3.87 0.60
C ASN A 4 -3.56 3.37 -0.80
N GLN A 5 -3.01 4.24 -1.64
CA GLN A 5 -2.61 3.84 -2.97
C GLN A 5 -1.53 2.77 -2.94
N LEU A 6 -0.56 2.92 -2.03
CA LEU A 6 0.49 1.93 -1.88
C LEU A 6 -0.08 0.60 -1.38
N GLU A 7 -0.99 0.65 -0.41
CA GLU A 7 -1.63 -0.55 0.10
C GLU A 7 -2.42 -1.27 -0.98
N TYR A 8 -3.17 -0.52 -1.76
CA TYR A 8 -4.00 -1.11 -2.81
C TYR A 8 -3.13 -1.75 -3.88
N PHE A 9 -2.05 -1.06 -4.26
CA PHE A 9 -1.13 -1.61 -5.24
C PHE A 9 -0.48 -2.90 -4.73
N CYS A 10 0.04 -2.88 -3.52
CA CYS A 10 0.69 -4.06 -2.96
C CYS A 10 -0.29 -5.23 -2.81
N ALA A 11 -1.52 -4.94 -2.41
CA ALA A 11 -2.53 -5.99 -2.29
C ALA A 11 -2.82 -6.63 -3.65
N ALA A 12 -2.90 -5.82 -4.70
CA ALA A 12 -3.14 -6.34 -6.04
C ALA A 12 -2.00 -7.26 -6.47
N VAL A 13 -0.76 -6.88 -6.15
CA VAL A 13 0.40 -7.70 -6.48
C VAL A 13 0.33 -9.02 -5.71
N GLU A 14 0.10 -8.94 -4.41
CA GLU A 14 0.13 -10.13 -3.56
C GLU A 14 -1.00 -11.09 -3.86
N CYS A 15 -2.16 -10.57 -4.18
CA CYS A 15 -3.30 -11.40 -4.53
C CYS A 15 -3.26 -11.87 -5.98
N GLY A 16 -2.45 -11.22 -6.80
CA GLY A 16 -2.39 -11.54 -8.23
C GLY A 16 -3.68 -11.20 -8.95
N SER A 17 -4.49 -10.32 -8.37
CA SER A 17 -5.80 -10.03 -8.92
C SER A 17 -6.38 -8.80 -8.24
N ILE A 18 -6.91 -7.89 -9.02
CA ILE A 18 -7.55 -6.70 -8.49
C ILE A 18 -8.84 -7.07 -7.76
N THR A 19 -9.58 -8.02 -8.32
CA THR A 19 -10.82 -8.48 -7.71
C THR A 19 -10.57 -9.08 -6.32
N LYS A 20 -9.56 -9.94 -6.21
CA LYS A 20 -9.25 -10.56 -4.93
C LYS A 20 -8.73 -9.54 -3.93
N ALA A 21 -7.94 -8.60 -4.40
CA ALA A 21 -7.42 -7.56 -3.53
C ALA A 21 -8.56 -6.69 -2.98
N ALA A 22 -9.53 -6.38 -3.84
CA ALA A 22 -10.68 -5.58 -3.41
C ALA A 22 -11.45 -6.31 -2.31
N LYS A 23 -11.64 -7.61 -2.47
CA LYS A 23 -12.34 -8.39 -1.47
C LYS A 23 -11.55 -8.46 -0.16
N LYS A 24 -10.25 -8.61 -0.27
CA LYS A 24 -9.40 -8.69 0.91
C LYS A 24 -9.43 -7.41 1.72
N LEU A 25 -9.43 -6.28 1.05
CA LEU A 25 -9.38 -4.98 1.71
C LEU A 25 -10.76 -4.36 1.95
N PHE A 26 -11.81 -5.05 1.56
CA PHE A 26 -13.18 -4.58 1.73
C PHE A 26 -13.41 -3.25 1.03
N VAL A 27 -12.89 -3.14 -0.19
CA VAL A 27 -13.09 -1.96 -1.02
C VAL A 27 -13.58 -2.41 -2.38
N THR A 28 -13.89 -1.46 -3.24
CA THR A 28 -14.40 -1.79 -4.56
C THR A 28 -13.24 -1.99 -5.53
N GLN A 29 -13.49 -2.75 -6.61
CA GLN A 29 -12.51 -2.92 -7.67
C GLN A 29 -12.07 -1.60 -8.26
N PRO A 30 -13.00 -0.68 -8.60
CA PRO A 30 -12.58 0.61 -9.13
C PRO A 30 -11.68 1.42 -8.19
N ALA A 31 -11.83 1.24 -6.87
CA ALA A 31 -10.97 1.92 -5.92
C ALA A 31 -9.53 1.49 -6.11
N ILE A 32 -9.30 0.18 -6.27
CA ILE A 32 -7.96 -0.33 -6.46
C ILE A 32 -7.42 0.02 -7.85
N SER A 33 -8.23 -0.17 -8.88
CA SER A 33 -7.82 0.16 -10.24
C SER A 33 -7.49 1.64 -10.37
N GLY A 34 -8.30 2.47 -9.75
CA GLY A 34 -8.07 3.91 -9.78
C GLY A 34 -6.79 4.31 -9.08
N ALA A 35 -6.52 3.69 -7.93
CA ALA A 35 -5.29 3.96 -7.18
C ALA A 35 -4.06 3.60 -8.01
N ILE A 36 -4.09 2.45 -8.65
CA ILE A 36 -2.98 2.01 -9.49
C ILE A 36 -2.78 2.97 -10.66
N ARG A 37 -3.87 3.36 -11.28
CA ARG A 37 -3.81 4.28 -12.40
C ARG A 37 -3.24 5.64 -12.00
N GLU A 38 -3.61 6.12 -10.81
CA GLU A 38 -3.08 7.37 -10.32
C GLU A 38 -1.58 7.29 -10.05
N LEU A 39 -1.11 6.16 -9.52
CA LEU A 39 0.31 5.96 -9.31
C LEU A 39 1.06 5.93 -10.65
N GLU A 40 0.50 5.23 -11.63
CA GLU A 40 1.11 5.16 -12.94
C GLU A 40 1.20 6.53 -13.58
N LYS A 41 0.17 7.33 -13.39
CA LYS A 41 0.13 8.66 -13.96
C LYS A 41 1.11 9.59 -13.25
N GLU A 42 1.17 9.51 -11.93
CA GLU A 42 2.03 10.37 -11.15
C GLU A 42 3.50 10.17 -11.50
N PHE A 43 3.92 8.93 -11.65
CA PHE A 43 5.31 8.61 -11.92
C PHE A 43 5.61 8.30 -13.38
N SER A 44 4.62 8.41 -14.23
CA SER A 44 4.76 8.17 -15.67
C SER A 44 5.35 6.79 -15.95
N VAL A 45 4.83 5.78 -15.26
CA VAL A 45 5.30 4.39 -15.45
C VAL A 45 4.12 3.48 -15.62
N THR A 46 4.36 2.32 -16.21
CA THR A 46 3.38 1.25 -16.27
C THR A 46 3.77 0.23 -15.20
N LEU A 47 2.92 0.03 -14.23
CA LEU A 47 3.22 -0.88 -13.14
C LEU A 47 2.80 -2.32 -13.44
N PHE A 48 1.69 -2.48 -14.12
CA PHE A 48 1.22 -3.81 -14.50
C PHE A 48 1.19 -3.96 -16.00
N SER A 49 1.64 -5.12 -16.46
CA SER A 49 1.49 -5.44 -17.87
C SER A 49 0.37 -6.48 -17.96
N HIS A 50 -0.54 -6.25 -18.87
CA HIS A 50 -1.65 -7.16 -19.06
C HIS A 50 -1.30 -8.15 -20.14
N THR A 51 -0.98 -9.37 -19.73
CA THR A 51 -0.69 -10.41 -20.67
C THR A 51 -1.85 -11.39 -20.56
N ARG A 52 -2.72 -11.37 -21.49
CA ARG A 52 -3.91 -12.19 -21.51
C ARG A 52 -4.77 -11.83 -20.33
N SER A 53 -5.11 -12.76 -19.48
CA SER A 53 -5.97 -12.48 -18.36
C SER A 53 -5.21 -12.41 -17.06
N LYS A 54 -3.90 -12.42 -17.14
CA LYS A 54 -3.11 -12.44 -15.94
C LYS A 54 -2.57 -11.07 -15.60
N LEU A 55 -2.66 -10.71 -14.33
CA LEU A 55 -2.10 -9.49 -13.83
C LEU A 55 -0.65 -9.76 -13.45
N SER A 56 0.28 -9.16 -14.14
CA SER A 56 1.69 -9.33 -13.81
C SER A 56 2.39 -7.99 -13.79
N LEU A 57 3.44 -7.91 -13.00
CA LEU A 57 4.18 -6.67 -12.86
C LEU A 57 5.10 -6.44 -14.03
N SER A 58 5.22 -5.17 -14.43
CA SER A 58 6.26 -4.78 -15.35
C SER A 58 7.57 -4.73 -14.58
N ALA A 59 8.68 -4.50 -15.27
CA ALA A 59 9.96 -4.32 -14.60
C ALA A 59 9.93 -3.13 -13.65
N ASP A 60 9.30 -2.04 -14.08
CA ASP A 60 9.14 -0.87 -13.21
C ASP A 60 8.21 -1.18 -12.05
N GLY A 61 7.20 -2.00 -12.31
CA GLY A 61 6.27 -2.43 -11.27
C GLY A 61 6.96 -3.22 -10.18
N GLU A 62 7.91 -4.07 -10.56
CA GLU A 62 8.66 -4.85 -9.58
C GLU A 62 9.50 -3.96 -8.67
N ARG A 63 10.14 -2.97 -9.25
CA ARG A 63 10.92 -2.01 -8.46
C ARG A 63 10.03 -1.19 -7.57
N PHE A 64 8.89 -0.78 -8.09
CA PHE A 64 7.94 0.01 -7.34
C PHE A 64 7.40 -0.80 -6.15
N TYR A 65 7.12 -2.07 -6.40
CA TYR A 65 6.59 -2.95 -5.35
C TYR A 65 7.60 -3.12 -4.22
N GLU A 66 8.86 -3.31 -4.53
CA GLU A 66 9.89 -3.43 -3.52
C GLU A 66 9.91 -2.22 -2.61
N ARG A 67 9.86 -1.04 -3.22
CA ARG A 67 9.89 0.20 -2.45
C ARG A 67 8.62 0.41 -1.66
N ALA A 68 7.49 0.14 -2.30
CA ALA A 68 6.20 0.32 -1.65
C ALA A 68 6.06 -0.60 -0.44
N GLU A 69 6.47 -1.84 -0.60
CA GLU A 69 6.38 -2.82 0.47
C GLU A 69 7.25 -2.41 1.66
N ARG A 70 8.44 -1.91 1.36
CA ARG A 70 9.34 -1.45 2.41
C ARG A 70 8.77 -0.24 3.14
N LEU A 71 8.20 0.71 2.39
CA LEU A 71 7.58 1.88 3.00
C LEU A 71 6.42 1.50 3.91
N LEU A 72 5.59 0.56 3.46
CA LEU A 72 4.46 0.13 4.27
C LEU A 72 4.92 -0.58 5.54
N ARG A 73 5.98 -1.35 5.46
CA ARG A 73 6.55 -1.99 6.63
C ARG A 73 7.08 -0.96 7.61
N GLU A 74 7.71 0.08 7.12
CA GLU A 74 8.20 1.14 7.98
C GLU A 74 7.07 1.88 8.67
N VAL A 75 5.97 2.09 7.95
CA VAL A 75 4.80 2.71 8.55
C VAL A 75 4.25 1.85 9.67
N GLU A 76 4.18 0.54 9.47
CA GLU A 76 3.70 -0.36 10.51
C GLU A 76 4.61 -0.36 11.73
N THR A 77 5.92 -0.34 11.50
CA THR A 77 6.88 -0.26 12.59
C THR A 77 6.71 1.06 13.34
N ALA A 78 6.55 2.14 12.61
CA ALA A 78 6.36 3.45 13.23
C ALA A 78 5.08 3.49 14.05
N LYS A 79 4.01 2.89 13.55
CA LYS A 79 2.75 2.83 14.30
C LYS A 79 2.94 2.08 15.62
N MET A 80 3.63 0.97 15.59
CA MET A 80 3.88 0.21 16.80
C MET A 80 4.69 1.02 17.81
N GLN A 81 5.73 1.71 17.34
CA GLN A 81 6.54 2.53 18.21
C GLN A 81 5.74 3.69 18.79
N LEU A 82 4.89 4.29 18.00
CA LEU A 82 4.06 5.39 18.46
C LEU A 82 3.04 4.92 19.47
N HIS A 83 2.46 3.75 19.25
CA HIS A 83 1.54 3.17 20.21
C HIS A 83 2.24 2.86 21.54
N ASP A 84 3.46 2.34 21.46
CA ASP A 84 4.23 2.06 22.68
C ASP A 84 4.52 3.33 23.46
N LEU A 85 4.84 4.40 22.76
CA LEU A 85 5.07 5.66 23.42
C LEU A 85 3.84 6.10 24.20
N GLY A 86 2.68 6.06 23.55
CA GLY A 86 1.44 6.44 24.17
C GLY A 86 1.10 5.55 25.35
N GLY A 87 1.30 4.25 25.18
CA GLY A 87 1.01 3.28 26.23
C GLY A 87 1.93 3.43 27.42
N SER A 88 3.22 3.65 27.14
CA SER A 88 4.19 3.77 28.21
C SER A 88 4.05 5.04 29.00
N ARG A 89 3.65 6.08 28.36
CA ARG A 89 3.58 7.35 29.02
C ARG A 89 2.25 7.77 29.44
N GLN A 90 1.30 6.89 29.22
CA GLN A 90 -0.02 7.22 29.44
C GLN A 90 -0.36 7.94 30.69
N PRO A 91 -0.02 7.54 31.76
CA PRO A 91 -0.40 8.28 32.93
C PRO A 91 0.29 9.59 32.98
N VAL A 92 1.26 9.68 32.30
CA VAL A 92 1.99 10.80 32.38
C VAL A 92 1.66 11.79 31.53
N SER A 93 1.57 11.55 30.82
CA SER A 93 1.40 12.38 30.04
C SER A 93 0.89 13.31 30.16
N VAL A 94 0.72 13.22 30.43
CA VAL A 94 0.34 13.91 30.43
C VAL A 94 0.78 14.89 30.56
N GLY A 95 0.82 14.94 30.50
CA GLY A 95 1.04 15.83 30.46
C GLY A 95 1.89 16.42 30.52
N ILE A 96 2.26 16.39 30.57
CA ILE A 96 2.97 16.97 30.50
C ILE A 96 3.12 17.75 30.52
N PRO A 97 3.14 18.17 30.66
CA PRO A 97 3.20 19.02 30.55
C PRO A 97 3.60 19.64 30.50
#